data_353f2259a88500e2bcf74584d08c7ea1
#
_entry.id   353f2259a88500e2bcf74584d08c7ea1
#
_cell.length_a   1.000
_cell.length_b   1.000
_cell.length_c   1.000
_cell.angle_alpha   90.00
_cell.angle_beta   90.00
_cell.angle_gamma   90.00
#
_symmetry.space_group_name_H-M   'P 1'
#
loop_
_entity.id
_entity.type
_entity.pdbx_description
1 polymer ?
#
loop_
_entity_poly.entity_id
_entity_poly.type
_entity_poly.pdbx_seq_one_letter_code
_entity_poly.pdbx_strand_id
1 'polypeptide(L)'
;MKENSEKKAQPNEKRFFDLLRQGTEALHRGDTAKATRFLERAHQLDPDNQDAALNLGGAYILSKKFAQAVAVLEPLSERVPHNPMVWTNLGAAYLGNPILAKEAEQLRAIAAFEQAIELNPIAPNVAYNLGLVHLDRQENERALHWFERAVQANPKDRDARRFIEQLSKNEKRGR
;
A
#
# COMPACT_ATOMS: atom_id res chain seq x y z
N MET A 1 5.40 -50.94 -5.47
CA MET A 1 4.45 -50.09 -6.23
C MET A 1 4.14 -48.89 -5.34
N LYS A 2 4.77 -47.73 -5.65
CA LYS A 2 4.46 -46.44 -4.97
C LYS A 2 3.36 -45.79 -5.78
N GLU A 3 2.13 -45.78 -5.24
CA GLU A 3 1.05 -45.01 -5.81
C GLU A 3 1.38 -43.51 -5.71
N ASN A 4 1.62 -42.94 -6.86
CA ASN A 4 1.80 -41.51 -7.08
C ASN A 4 0.40 -40.88 -7.06
N SER A 5 -0.11 -40.56 -5.84
CA SER A 5 -1.33 -39.82 -5.69
C SER A 5 -1.05 -38.33 -6.00
N GLU A 6 -0.91 -38.02 -7.29
CA GLU A 6 -1.10 -36.64 -7.75
C GLU A 6 -2.51 -36.23 -7.37
N LYS A 7 -2.67 -35.48 -6.27
CA LYS A 7 -3.92 -34.79 -5.94
C LYS A 7 -4.23 -33.87 -7.11
N LYS A 8 -5.12 -34.27 -8.00
CA LYS A 8 -5.71 -33.36 -9.01
C LYS A 8 -6.34 -32.22 -8.22
N ALA A 9 -5.77 -31.01 -8.36
CA ALA A 9 -6.36 -29.80 -7.76
C ALA A 9 -7.85 -29.75 -8.10
N GLN A 10 -8.71 -29.48 -7.11
CA GLN A 10 -10.13 -29.38 -7.34
C GLN A 10 -10.38 -28.28 -8.40
N PRO A 11 -11.42 -28.38 -9.23
CA PRO A 11 -11.70 -27.40 -10.30
C PRO A 11 -11.72 -25.94 -9.79
N ASN A 12 -12.16 -25.72 -8.57
CA ASN A 12 -12.17 -24.39 -7.95
C ASN A 12 -10.77 -23.89 -7.57
N GLU A 13 -9.88 -24.77 -7.11
CA GLU A 13 -8.49 -24.42 -6.75
C GLU A 13 -7.70 -23.99 -8.01
N LYS A 14 -7.78 -24.75 -9.09
CA LYS A 14 -7.17 -24.37 -10.35
C LYS A 14 -7.71 -23.02 -10.86
N ARG A 15 -9.03 -22.82 -10.79
CA ARG A 15 -9.66 -21.57 -11.20
C ARG A 15 -9.21 -20.39 -10.33
N PHE A 16 -9.06 -20.58 -9.03
CA PHE A 16 -8.53 -19.58 -8.11
C PHE A 16 -7.14 -19.13 -8.54
N PHE A 17 -6.19 -20.05 -8.71
CA PHE A 17 -4.82 -19.70 -9.11
C PHE A 17 -4.74 -19.05 -10.48
N ASP A 18 -5.55 -19.46 -11.44
CA ASP A 18 -5.63 -18.83 -12.76
C ASP A 18 -6.13 -17.38 -12.66
N LEU A 19 -7.13 -17.11 -11.83
CA LEU A 19 -7.65 -15.75 -11.60
C LEU A 19 -6.66 -14.88 -10.85
N LEU A 20 -6.03 -15.40 -9.80
CA LEU A 20 -4.99 -14.69 -9.04
C LEU A 20 -3.83 -14.31 -9.96
N ARG A 21 -3.32 -15.23 -10.74
CA ARG A 21 -2.24 -14.98 -11.71
C ARG A 21 -2.63 -13.92 -12.73
N GLN A 22 -3.80 -14.04 -13.36
CA GLN A 22 -4.27 -13.06 -14.36
C GLN A 22 -4.47 -11.66 -13.74
N GLY A 23 -4.97 -11.59 -12.52
CA GLY A 23 -5.14 -10.34 -11.79
C GLY A 23 -3.80 -9.69 -11.46
N THR A 24 -2.84 -10.45 -10.96
CA THR A 24 -1.48 -9.98 -10.65
C THR A 24 -0.74 -9.51 -11.91
N GLU A 25 -0.82 -10.26 -13.00
CA GLU A 25 -0.26 -9.84 -14.29
C GLU A 25 -0.88 -8.54 -14.81
N ALA A 26 -2.20 -8.38 -14.65
CA ALA A 26 -2.88 -7.15 -15.04
C ALA A 26 -2.45 -5.95 -14.20
N LEU A 27 -2.22 -6.13 -12.88
CA LEU A 27 -1.63 -5.11 -12.01
C LEU A 27 -0.26 -4.65 -12.51
N HIS A 28 0.64 -5.59 -12.81
CA HIS A 28 1.98 -5.28 -13.31
C HIS A 28 1.96 -4.54 -14.65
N ARG A 29 0.93 -4.73 -15.46
CA ARG A 29 0.75 -4.01 -16.73
C ARG A 29 0.02 -2.68 -16.58
N GLY A 30 -0.43 -2.33 -15.37
CA GLY A 30 -1.21 -1.11 -15.10
C GLY A 30 -2.66 -1.18 -15.56
N ASP A 31 -3.17 -2.35 -15.97
CA ASP A 31 -4.59 -2.56 -16.32
C ASP A 31 -5.41 -2.78 -15.05
N THR A 32 -5.67 -1.67 -14.34
CA THR A 32 -6.33 -1.71 -13.03
C THR A 32 -7.76 -2.25 -13.09
N ALA A 33 -8.49 -1.99 -14.17
CA ALA A 33 -9.85 -2.48 -14.33
C ALA A 33 -9.89 -4.01 -14.48
N LYS A 34 -8.99 -4.56 -15.29
CA LYS A 34 -8.86 -6.00 -15.47
C LYS A 34 -8.33 -6.68 -14.22
N ALA A 35 -7.33 -6.07 -13.55
CA ALA A 35 -6.79 -6.55 -12.29
C ALA A 35 -7.88 -6.67 -11.23
N THR A 36 -8.63 -5.59 -10.98
CA THR A 36 -9.73 -5.58 -10.01
C THR A 36 -10.71 -6.70 -10.29
N ARG A 37 -11.18 -6.84 -11.53
CA ARG A 37 -12.17 -7.86 -11.90
C ARG A 37 -11.68 -9.29 -11.63
N PHE A 38 -10.42 -9.61 -11.93
CA PHE A 38 -9.91 -10.96 -11.70
C PHE A 38 -9.61 -11.21 -10.22
N LEU A 39 -9.08 -10.21 -9.51
CA LEU A 39 -8.75 -10.34 -8.08
C LEU A 39 -10.01 -10.39 -7.20
N GLU A 40 -11.06 -9.66 -7.53
CA GLU A 40 -12.38 -9.80 -6.87
C GLU A 40 -12.89 -11.25 -6.98
N ARG A 41 -12.81 -11.83 -8.17
CA ARG A 41 -13.25 -13.23 -8.39
C ARG A 41 -12.34 -14.24 -7.69
N ALA A 42 -11.03 -14.00 -7.63
CA ALA A 42 -10.12 -14.84 -6.88
C ALA A 42 -10.43 -14.77 -5.39
N HIS A 43 -10.57 -13.57 -4.84
CA HIS A 43 -10.90 -13.36 -3.44
C HIS A 43 -12.28 -13.94 -3.04
N GLN A 44 -13.26 -13.95 -3.95
CA GLN A 44 -14.54 -14.63 -3.73
C GLN A 44 -14.41 -16.17 -3.64
N LEU A 45 -13.45 -16.77 -4.35
CA LEU A 45 -13.21 -18.21 -4.30
C LEU A 45 -12.42 -18.63 -3.06
N ASP A 46 -11.52 -17.79 -2.60
CA ASP A 46 -10.71 -17.99 -1.39
C ASP A 46 -10.51 -16.66 -0.67
N PRO A 47 -11.44 -16.26 0.22
CA PRO A 47 -11.35 -15.01 0.98
C PRO A 47 -10.19 -14.96 1.98
N ASP A 48 -9.68 -16.12 2.38
CA ASP A 48 -8.61 -16.22 3.37
C ASP A 48 -7.21 -16.14 2.73
N ASN A 49 -7.13 -16.20 1.42
CA ASN A 49 -5.86 -16.12 0.73
C ASN A 49 -5.24 -14.72 0.83
N GLN A 50 -4.07 -14.64 1.45
CA GLN A 50 -3.37 -13.39 1.73
C GLN A 50 -2.95 -12.65 0.47
N ASP A 51 -2.46 -13.37 -0.55
CA ASP A 51 -1.98 -12.79 -1.79
C ASP A 51 -3.14 -12.20 -2.61
N ALA A 52 -4.28 -12.91 -2.64
CA ALA A 52 -5.48 -12.42 -3.30
C ALA A 52 -6.01 -11.14 -2.63
N ALA A 53 -6.09 -11.12 -1.30
CA ALA A 53 -6.54 -9.97 -0.53
C ALA A 53 -5.58 -8.78 -0.67
N LEU A 54 -4.26 -9.00 -0.55
CA LEU A 54 -3.25 -7.95 -0.69
C LEU A 54 -3.25 -7.33 -2.09
N ASN A 55 -3.27 -8.16 -3.14
CA ASN A 55 -3.29 -7.70 -4.52
C ASN A 55 -4.60 -6.99 -4.86
N LEU A 56 -5.74 -7.47 -4.33
CA LEU A 56 -7.03 -6.80 -4.49
C LEU A 56 -7.06 -5.43 -3.83
N GLY A 57 -6.52 -5.32 -2.61
CA GLY A 57 -6.34 -4.04 -1.93
C GLY A 57 -5.53 -3.04 -2.76
N GLY A 58 -4.40 -3.49 -3.32
CA GLY A 58 -3.58 -2.72 -4.26
C GLY A 58 -4.34 -2.30 -5.51
N ALA A 59 -5.10 -3.20 -6.13
CA ALA A 59 -5.93 -2.90 -7.30
C ALA A 59 -7.02 -1.85 -7.00
N TYR A 60 -7.64 -1.92 -5.83
CA TYR A 60 -8.62 -0.93 -5.38
C TYR A 60 -7.98 0.44 -5.16
N ILE A 61 -6.79 0.52 -4.55
CA ILE A 61 -6.06 1.78 -4.36
C ILE A 61 -5.77 2.43 -5.72
N LEU A 62 -5.21 1.68 -6.66
CA LEU A 62 -4.90 2.15 -8.00
C LEU A 62 -6.16 2.59 -8.78
N SER A 63 -7.30 1.98 -8.48
CA SER A 63 -8.61 2.33 -9.06
C SER A 63 -9.33 3.44 -8.28
N LYS A 64 -8.69 4.04 -7.26
CA LYS A 64 -9.24 5.05 -6.34
C LYS A 64 -10.49 4.59 -5.57
N LYS A 65 -10.64 3.29 -5.40
CA LYS A 65 -11.71 2.65 -4.63
C LYS A 65 -11.27 2.43 -3.17
N PHE A 66 -10.92 3.52 -2.49
CA PHE A 66 -10.22 3.49 -1.19
C PHE A 66 -11.02 2.78 -0.10
N ALA A 67 -12.33 3.02 0.01
CA ALA A 67 -13.17 2.34 0.99
C ALA A 67 -13.19 0.82 0.80
N GLN A 68 -13.18 0.34 -0.46
CA GLN A 68 -13.11 -1.08 -0.77
C GLN A 68 -11.72 -1.67 -0.45
N ALA A 69 -10.66 -0.89 -0.65
CA ALA A 69 -9.31 -1.28 -0.25
C ALA A 69 -9.23 -1.45 1.28
N VAL A 70 -9.74 -0.51 2.05
CA VAL A 70 -9.80 -0.60 3.52
C VAL A 70 -10.56 -1.84 3.97
N ALA A 71 -11.75 -2.10 3.40
CA ALA A 71 -12.58 -3.25 3.77
C ALA A 71 -11.89 -4.61 3.55
N VAL A 72 -10.94 -4.70 2.61
CA VAL A 72 -10.16 -5.93 2.36
C VAL A 72 -8.87 -5.96 3.20
N LEU A 73 -8.21 -4.81 3.37
CA LEU A 73 -6.88 -4.75 3.99
C LEU A 73 -6.93 -4.70 5.53
N GLU A 74 -7.97 -4.14 6.15
CA GLU A 74 -8.10 -4.14 7.62
C GLU A 74 -8.14 -5.58 8.19
N PRO A 75 -9.05 -6.47 7.74
CA PRO A 75 -9.05 -7.85 8.22
C PRO A 75 -7.75 -8.60 7.88
N LEU A 76 -7.10 -8.23 6.77
CA LEU A 76 -5.82 -8.82 6.40
C LEU A 76 -4.70 -8.39 7.38
N SER A 77 -4.68 -7.12 7.81
CA SER A 77 -3.67 -6.62 8.76
C SER A 77 -3.74 -7.32 10.13
N GLU A 78 -4.93 -7.71 10.56
CA GLU A 78 -5.12 -8.49 11.79
C GLU A 78 -4.58 -9.93 11.65
N ARG A 79 -4.75 -10.53 10.48
CA ARG A 79 -4.30 -11.92 10.22
C ARG A 79 -2.80 -12.02 9.96
N VAL A 80 -2.20 -11.01 9.34
CA VAL A 80 -0.76 -10.98 8.99
C VAL A 80 -0.09 -9.68 9.43
N PRO A 81 -0.06 -9.38 10.75
CA PRO A 81 0.41 -8.11 11.29
C PRO A 81 1.88 -7.82 11.01
N HIS A 82 2.66 -8.83 10.64
CA HIS A 82 4.10 -8.70 10.36
C HIS A 82 4.41 -8.47 8.88
N ASN A 83 3.40 -8.30 8.02
CA ASN A 83 3.62 -8.02 6.60
C ASN A 83 3.64 -6.49 6.34
N PRO A 84 4.81 -5.88 6.05
CA PRO A 84 4.90 -4.43 5.86
C PRO A 84 4.12 -3.93 4.64
N MET A 85 3.89 -4.77 3.61
CA MET A 85 3.12 -4.38 2.44
C MET A 85 1.63 -4.19 2.74
N VAL A 86 1.08 -4.96 3.68
CA VAL A 86 -0.30 -4.78 4.12
C VAL A 86 -0.47 -3.41 4.77
N TRP A 87 0.43 -3.04 5.68
CA TRP A 87 0.42 -1.74 6.36
C TRP A 87 0.69 -0.58 5.40
N THR A 88 1.60 -0.75 4.44
CA THR A 88 1.84 0.24 3.38
C THR A 88 0.57 0.50 2.56
N ASN A 89 -0.10 -0.56 2.11
CA ASN A 89 -1.32 -0.43 1.32
C ASN A 89 -2.47 0.11 2.17
N LEU A 90 -2.58 -0.29 3.43
CA LEU A 90 -3.61 0.19 4.34
C LEU A 90 -3.45 1.70 4.62
N GLY A 91 -2.22 2.16 4.85
CA GLY A 91 -1.91 3.58 4.97
C GLY A 91 -2.31 4.38 3.72
N ALA A 92 -1.99 3.86 2.54
CA ALA A 92 -2.40 4.48 1.28
C ALA A 92 -3.92 4.47 1.08
N ALA A 93 -4.62 3.42 1.52
CA ALA A 93 -6.07 3.33 1.45
C ALA A 93 -6.77 4.32 2.39
N TYR A 94 -6.27 4.48 3.64
CA TYR A 94 -6.80 5.48 4.58
C TYR A 94 -6.56 6.90 4.10
N LEU A 95 -5.36 7.19 3.58
CA LEU A 95 -5.05 8.51 3.06
C LEU A 95 -5.91 8.86 1.85
N GLY A 96 -6.21 7.89 1.00
CA GLY A 96 -7.04 8.07 -0.18
C GLY A 96 -6.53 9.17 -1.10
N ASN A 97 -7.33 10.22 -1.29
CA ASN A 97 -6.87 11.45 -1.91
C ASN A 97 -6.27 12.37 -0.82
N PRO A 98 -4.96 12.62 -0.79
CA PRO A 98 -4.31 13.39 0.26
C PRO A 98 -4.91 14.80 0.47
N ILE A 99 -5.37 15.44 -0.62
CA ILE A 99 -5.94 16.79 -0.59
C ILE A 99 -7.33 16.81 0.10
N LEU A 100 -8.05 15.68 0.10
CA LEU A 100 -9.41 15.56 0.62
C LEU A 100 -9.48 14.77 1.94
N ALA A 101 -8.37 14.18 2.36
CA ALA A 101 -8.32 13.36 3.56
C ALA A 101 -8.60 14.21 4.81
N LYS A 102 -9.57 13.77 5.61
CA LYS A 102 -9.87 14.39 6.90
C LYS A 102 -8.82 14.00 7.94
N GLU A 103 -8.75 14.75 9.02
CA GLU A 103 -7.77 14.52 10.08
C GLU A 103 -7.77 13.08 10.61
N ALA A 104 -8.95 12.48 10.82
CA ALA A 104 -9.05 11.09 11.29
C ALA A 104 -8.45 10.09 10.29
N GLU A 105 -8.63 10.31 8.98
CA GLU A 105 -8.08 9.48 7.91
C GLU A 105 -6.56 9.65 7.83
N GLN A 106 -6.06 10.87 7.95
CA GLN A 106 -4.64 11.17 8.01
C GLN A 106 -3.95 10.49 9.20
N LEU A 107 -4.54 10.55 10.40
CA LEU A 107 -3.99 9.90 11.60
C LEU A 107 -3.95 8.37 11.46
N ARG A 108 -4.99 7.76 10.89
CA ARG A 108 -5.00 6.32 10.59
C ARG A 108 -3.93 5.94 9.56
N ALA A 109 -3.75 6.78 8.53
CA ALA A 109 -2.72 6.59 7.52
C ALA A 109 -1.31 6.68 8.12
N ILE A 110 -1.05 7.68 8.97
CA ILE A 110 0.22 7.83 9.69
C ILE A 110 0.53 6.57 10.50
N ALA A 111 -0.42 6.11 11.35
CA ALA A 111 -0.23 4.93 12.18
C ALA A 111 0.08 3.67 11.34
N ALA A 112 -0.61 3.47 10.22
CA ALA A 112 -0.35 2.35 9.33
C ALA A 112 1.03 2.45 8.64
N PHE A 113 1.42 3.64 8.18
CA PHE A 113 2.74 3.85 7.58
C PHE A 113 3.88 3.69 8.59
N GLU A 114 3.71 4.16 9.84
CA GLU A 114 4.68 3.96 10.92
C GLU A 114 4.86 2.47 11.21
N GLN A 115 3.77 1.70 11.28
CA GLN A 115 3.84 0.25 11.42
C GLN A 115 4.58 -0.42 10.24
N ALA A 116 4.38 0.06 9.01
CA ALA A 116 5.11 -0.44 7.85
C ALA A 116 6.62 -0.16 7.96
N ILE A 117 7.01 1.03 8.43
CA ILE A 117 8.43 1.44 8.64
C ILE A 117 9.09 0.67 9.78
N GLU A 118 8.38 0.37 10.86
CA GLU A 118 8.88 -0.48 11.94
C GLU A 118 9.23 -1.89 11.43
N LEU A 119 8.39 -2.45 10.58
CA LEU A 119 8.59 -3.76 9.98
C LEU A 119 9.63 -3.77 8.85
N ASN A 120 9.71 -2.69 8.09
CA ASN A 120 10.66 -2.51 6.99
C ASN A 120 11.09 -1.04 6.89
N PRO A 121 12.24 -0.66 7.49
CA PRO A 121 12.73 0.74 7.51
C PRO A 121 12.95 1.38 6.13
N ILE A 122 13.05 0.57 5.09
CA ILE A 122 13.24 1.01 3.70
C ILE A 122 12.01 0.70 2.83
N ALA A 123 10.82 0.52 3.45
CA ALA A 123 9.60 0.25 2.69
C ALA A 123 9.39 1.33 1.61
N PRO A 124 9.21 0.92 0.34
CA PRO A 124 9.14 1.86 -0.77
C PRO A 124 8.01 2.88 -0.59
N ASN A 125 8.32 4.14 -0.84
CA ASN A 125 7.39 5.28 -0.81
C ASN A 125 6.72 5.59 0.55
N VAL A 126 6.94 4.79 1.60
CA VAL A 126 6.27 4.99 2.90
C VAL A 126 6.76 6.29 3.55
N ALA A 127 8.07 6.49 3.64
CA ALA A 127 8.64 7.72 4.19
C ALA A 127 8.21 8.96 3.38
N TYR A 128 8.15 8.87 2.05
CA TYR A 128 7.65 9.94 1.20
C TYR A 128 6.18 10.28 1.50
N ASN A 129 5.32 9.27 1.64
CA ASN A 129 3.91 9.47 1.97
C ASN A 129 3.72 10.09 3.36
N LEU A 130 4.50 9.65 4.36
CA LEU A 130 4.53 10.30 5.69
C LEU A 130 4.93 11.77 5.59
N GLY A 131 5.95 12.08 4.78
CA GLY A 131 6.34 13.47 4.50
C GLY A 131 5.20 14.29 3.93
N LEU A 132 4.45 13.76 2.97
CA LEU A 132 3.30 14.45 2.38
C LEU A 132 2.17 14.69 3.38
N VAL A 133 1.83 13.68 4.19
CA VAL A 133 0.76 13.82 5.20
C VAL A 133 1.13 14.87 6.24
N HIS A 134 2.36 14.85 6.77
CA HIS A 134 2.82 15.85 7.73
C HIS A 134 2.92 17.26 7.12
N LEU A 135 3.28 17.35 5.82
CA LEU A 135 3.29 18.63 5.10
C LEU A 135 1.87 19.23 4.98
N ASP A 136 0.88 18.40 4.63
CA ASP A 136 -0.53 18.84 4.55
C ASP A 136 -1.07 19.30 5.91
N ARG A 137 -0.62 18.66 6.99
CA ARG A 137 -0.92 19.05 8.37
C ARG A 137 -0.12 20.26 8.87
N GLN A 138 0.73 20.87 8.02
CA GLN A 138 1.62 21.99 8.35
C GLN A 138 2.66 21.65 9.45
N GLU A 139 2.95 20.38 9.66
CA GLU A 139 3.94 19.87 10.59
C GLU A 139 5.32 19.82 9.89
N ASN A 140 5.86 20.99 9.53
CA ASN A 140 7.00 21.13 8.60
C ASN A 140 8.27 20.40 9.06
N GLU A 141 8.59 20.40 10.36
CA GLU A 141 9.76 19.69 10.90
C GLU A 141 9.64 18.18 10.72
N ARG A 142 8.44 17.62 10.97
CA ARG A 142 8.17 16.21 10.75
C ARG A 142 8.18 15.85 9.27
N ALA A 143 7.59 16.71 8.42
CA ALA A 143 7.62 16.52 6.98
C ALA A 143 9.06 16.47 6.45
N LEU A 144 9.92 17.41 6.89
CA LEU A 144 11.34 17.44 6.53
C LEU A 144 12.05 16.13 6.92
N HIS A 145 11.88 15.70 8.17
CA HIS A 145 12.45 14.45 8.66
C HIS A 145 12.07 13.24 7.78
N TRP A 146 10.80 13.13 7.40
CA TRP A 146 10.33 12.01 6.58
C TRP A 146 10.79 12.09 5.14
N PHE A 147 10.88 13.28 4.53
CA PHE A 147 11.47 13.42 3.20
C PHE A 147 12.96 13.10 3.18
N GLU A 148 13.72 13.45 4.23
CA GLU A 148 15.12 13.04 4.38
C GLU A 148 15.25 11.51 4.44
N ARG A 149 14.40 10.83 5.20
CA ARG A 149 14.35 9.36 5.21
C ARG A 149 13.95 8.77 3.85
N ALA A 150 13.05 9.41 3.12
CA ALA A 150 12.69 8.99 1.76
C ALA A 150 13.90 9.05 0.81
N VAL A 151 14.70 10.12 0.89
CA VAL A 151 15.95 10.25 0.10
C VAL A 151 17.01 9.23 0.54
N GLN A 152 17.09 8.89 1.83
CA GLN A 152 17.99 7.82 2.30
C GLN A 152 17.60 6.45 1.72
N ALA A 153 16.29 6.14 1.69
CA ALA A 153 15.77 4.90 1.11
C ALA A 153 15.88 4.87 -0.43
N ASN A 154 15.65 6.02 -1.08
CA ASN A 154 15.78 6.20 -2.52
C ASN A 154 16.56 7.47 -2.86
N PRO A 155 17.90 7.40 -3.03
CA PRO A 155 18.72 8.57 -3.37
C PRO A 155 18.38 9.25 -4.70
N LYS A 156 17.54 8.65 -5.54
CA LYS A 156 17.09 9.23 -6.83
C LYS A 156 15.73 9.91 -6.72
N ASP A 157 15.11 9.96 -5.55
CA ASP A 157 13.83 10.63 -5.33
C ASP A 157 13.96 12.15 -5.48
N ARG A 158 13.59 12.65 -6.65
CA ARG A 158 13.66 14.08 -7.00
C ARG A 158 12.59 14.89 -6.28
N ASP A 159 11.43 14.31 -6.06
CA ASP A 159 10.31 15.00 -5.44
C ASP A 159 10.56 15.20 -3.94
N ALA A 160 11.04 14.17 -3.23
CA ALA A 160 11.45 14.31 -1.84
C ALA A 160 12.55 15.38 -1.67
N ARG A 161 13.57 15.40 -2.55
CA ARG A 161 14.63 16.44 -2.52
C ARG A 161 14.07 17.85 -2.73
N ARG A 162 13.12 18.01 -3.64
CA ARG A 162 12.47 19.32 -3.89
C ARG A 162 11.73 19.81 -2.62
N PHE A 163 11.01 18.92 -1.93
CA PHE A 163 10.34 19.27 -0.69
C PHE A 163 11.33 19.66 0.42
N ILE A 164 12.44 18.94 0.56
CA ILE A 164 13.51 19.28 1.51
C ILE A 164 14.03 20.71 1.24
N GLU A 165 14.35 21.03 -0.03
CA GLU A 165 14.83 22.36 -0.40
C GLU A 165 13.80 23.47 -0.11
N GLN A 166 12.53 23.23 -0.39
CA GLN A 166 11.44 24.18 -0.12
C GLN A 166 11.27 24.45 1.37
N LEU A 167 11.22 23.40 2.19
CA LEU A 167 11.05 23.50 3.64
C LEU A 167 12.25 24.21 4.29
N SER A 168 13.47 23.85 3.91
CA SER A 168 14.71 24.49 4.43
C SER A 168 14.85 25.97 4.06
N LYS A 169 14.30 26.39 2.90
CA LYS A 169 14.29 27.82 2.52
C LYS A 169 13.26 28.61 3.33
N ASN A 170 12.11 28.00 3.65
CA ASN A 170 11.09 28.66 4.44
C ASN A 170 11.52 28.88 5.90
N GLU A 171 12.22 27.92 6.50
CA GLU A 171 12.79 28.09 7.84
C GLU A 171 13.78 29.27 7.93
N LYS A 172 14.61 29.44 6.89
CA LYS A 172 15.60 30.55 6.84
C LYS A 172 14.96 31.94 6.64
N ARG A 173 13.73 31.99 6.09
CA ARG A 173 13.01 33.26 5.85
C ARG A 173 12.12 33.66 7.04
N GLY A 174 11.80 32.71 7.92
CA GLY A 174 10.99 32.95 9.12
C GLY A 174 11.78 33.29 10.38
N ARG A 175 13.12 33.24 10.27
CA ARG A 175 14.08 33.71 11.29
C ARG A 175 14.59 35.10 10.93
#